data_4f1556ebad92568e5c6fbf81778403c4
#
_entry.id   4f1556ebad92568e5c6fbf81778403c4
#
_cell.length_a   1.000
_cell.length_b   1.000
_cell.length_c   1.000
_cell.angle_alpha   90.00
_cell.angle_beta   90.00
_cell.angle_gamma   90.00
#
_symmetry.space_group_name_H-M   'P 1'
#
loop_
_entity.id
_entity.type
_entity.pdbx_description
1 polymer ?
#
loop_
_entity_poly.entity_id
_entity_poly.type
_entity_poly.pdbx_seq_one_letter_code
_entity_poly.pdbx_strand_id
1 'polypeptide(L)'
;MATPDFHYQDPFPIEKDDTQYRLITSDYVSVGDFEGHPMLKVEPEGLRLLAAEAFHDVAFFLRPAHLKQVAAILDDPEASANDKSVALTMLRNAEVASAGILPFCQDTGTATIVGKKGQQVWTGCDDCEQLSHGVYDAYTQNNLRYSQTVALDMYTEKNTGTNLPAQIDIEAVEGMKYSFLFVAKGGGSANKTYLYQETKALLNPATLKKFLVEKMSTLGTAACPPYHIAFVIGGTSAEKCLKTVKMASTKYYDNLPTTGNEYGRAFRDLELEKELHEEACKLGLGAQFGGKWYALDVRVIRLPRHGASCPVGLGVSCSADRNAKAKITPEGIFIEQLETNPGQYIPEALRMTSSEAVSIDLNRPMKEVLAELSKYPVTTRLSLNGTIIVARDIAHAKLKERLEKGEGMPQYMKDHPVYYAGPAKTPEGYPSGSFGPTTAGRMDSYVDLFQENGGSMIMIAKGNRSQQVTDACQKHGGFYLGSIGGPAAILAKNNIRKVELLEYPELGMEAIWKIEVEDFPAFILVDDKGNDFFAKIREGWALSLIHISEPTRLLSI
;
A
#
# COMPACT_ATOMS: atom_id res chain seq x y z
N MET A 1 -32.60 34.79 20.28
CA MET A 1 -32.00 33.59 20.91
C MET A 1 -30.80 34.08 21.72
N ALA A 2 -30.61 33.61 22.94
CA ALA A 2 -29.41 33.92 23.71
C ALA A 2 -28.17 33.35 23.01
N THR A 3 -27.05 34.08 23.03
CA THR A 3 -25.77 33.56 22.51
C THR A 3 -25.33 32.40 23.39
N PRO A 4 -25.02 31.22 22.82
CA PRO A 4 -24.48 30.10 23.59
C PRO A 4 -23.16 30.48 24.27
N ASP A 5 -22.90 29.90 25.43
CA ASP A 5 -21.61 30.03 26.10
C ASP A 5 -20.49 29.41 25.27
N PHE A 6 -19.29 29.97 25.33
CA PHE A 6 -18.11 29.39 24.67
C PHE A 6 -17.74 28.06 25.32
N HIS A 7 -17.60 27.03 24.48
CA HIS A 7 -17.08 25.74 24.89
C HIS A 7 -16.06 25.24 23.85
N TYR A 8 -14.84 24.94 24.30
CA TYR A 8 -13.82 24.32 23.44
C TYR A 8 -13.91 22.81 23.52
N GLN A 9 -13.89 22.17 22.35
CA GLN A 9 -13.83 20.72 22.22
C GLN A 9 -12.64 20.35 21.34
N ASP A 10 -11.71 19.52 21.85
CA ASP A 10 -10.75 18.85 20.99
C ASP A 10 -11.50 17.99 19.97
N PRO A 11 -11.33 18.22 18.66
CA PRO A 11 -11.98 17.41 17.64
C PRO A 11 -11.65 15.91 17.70
N PHE A 12 -10.49 15.55 18.20
CA PHE A 12 -10.02 14.15 18.27
C PHE A 12 -9.59 13.77 19.69
N PRO A 13 -10.52 13.68 20.65
CA PRO A 13 -10.17 13.36 22.04
C PRO A 13 -9.77 11.89 22.16
N ILE A 14 -8.48 11.63 22.12
CA ILE A 14 -7.89 10.29 22.37
C ILE A 14 -7.54 10.21 23.85
N GLU A 15 -8.36 9.48 24.62
CA GLU A 15 -8.23 9.39 26.09
C GLU A 15 -7.13 8.40 26.50
N LYS A 16 -6.84 7.38 25.67
CA LYS A 16 -5.96 6.29 26.00
C LYS A 16 -4.94 6.01 24.89
N ASP A 17 -3.70 5.80 25.27
CA ASP A 17 -2.65 5.30 24.38
C ASP A 17 -2.13 3.95 24.91
N ASP A 18 -2.59 2.86 24.32
CA ASP A 18 -2.22 1.48 24.66
C ASP A 18 -0.94 1.02 23.95
N THR A 19 -0.27 1.91 23.25
CA THR A 19 0.93 1.58 22.47
C THR A 19 2.08 1.16 23.38
N GLN A 20 2.68 0.02 23.07
CA GLN A 20 3.92 -0.40 23.73
C GLN A 20 5.10 0.32 23.05
N TYR A 21 5.89 1.03 23.86
CA TYR A 21 7.04 1.78 23.40
C TYR A 21 8.35 1.16 23.88
N ARG A 22 9.39 1.23 23.04
CA ARG A 22 10.78 1.01 23.44
C ARG A 22 11.52 2.34 23.53
N LEU A 23 12.43 2.44 24.48
CA LEU A 23 13.35 3.57 24.59
C LEU A 23 14.42 3.48 23.49
N ILE A 24 14.59 4.55 22.70
CA ILE A 24 15.74 4.67 21.80
C ILE A 24 16.94 5.20 22.58
N THR A 25 16.77 6.37 23.23
CA THR A 25 17.81 7.00 24.03
C THR A 25 17.23 8.06 24.96
N SER A 26 17.94 8.39 26.03
CA SER A 26 17.68 9.55 26.89
C SER A 26 18.71 10.68 26.70
N ASP A 27 19.69 10.51 25.82
CA ASP A 27 20.85 11.43 25.74
C ASP A 27 20.52 12.81 25.15
N TYR A 28 19.44 12.91 24.35
CA TYR A 28 19.09 14.13 23.62
C TYR A 28 17.93 14.92 24.24
N VAL A 29 17.59 14.63 25.49
CA VAL A 29 16.51 15.33 26.20
C VAL A 29 17.01 15.87 27.54
N SER A 30 16.51 17.04 27.90
CA SER A 30 16.73 17.62 29.21
C SER A 30 15.55 18.51 29.59
N VAL A 31 15.40 18.84 30.87
CA VAL A 31 14.37 19.76 31.36
C VAL A 31 15.04 21.01 31.84
N GLY A 32 14.62 22.16 31.30
CA GLY A 32 14.99 23.50 31.73
C GLY A 32 13.80 24.22 32.37
N ASP A 33 14.01 25.45 32.74
CA ASP A 33 12.97 26.34 33.27
C ASP A 33 12.90 27.60 32.40
N PHE A 34 11.71 28.03 32.10
CA PHE A 34 11.44 29.33 31.49
C PHE A 34 10.37 30.04 32.32
N GLU A 35 10.75 31.10 33.04
CA GLU A 35 9.87 31.91 33.88
C GLU A 35 9.03 31.09 34.88
N GLY A 36 9.62 30.05 35.49
CA GLY A 36 8.95 29.16 36.44
C GLY A 36 8.14 28.03 35.81
N HIS A 37 8.19 27.88 34.48
CA HIS A 37 7.55 26.79 33.76
C HIS A 37 8.58 25.78 33.28
N PRO A 38 8.41 24.47 33.56
CA PRO A 38 9.31 23.45 33.04
C PRO A 38 9.20 23.37 31.53
N MET A 39 10.33 23.27 30.85
CA MET A 39 10.45 23.16 29.40
C MET A 39 11.26 21.93 29.05
N LEU A 40 10.71 21.07 28.20
CA LEU A 40 11.45 19.97 27.60
C LEU A 40 12.35 20.52 26.49
N LYS A 41 13.65 20.40 26.64
CA LYS A 41 14.61 20.66 25.59
C LYS A 41 14.93 19.36 24.86
N VAL A 42 14.84 19.37 23.53
CA VAL A 42 15.22 18.27 22.65
C VAL A 42 16.34 18.74 21.75
N GLU A 43 17.49 18.07 21.77
CA GLU A 43 18.59 18.38 20.87
C GLU A 43 18.22 18.01 19.41
N PRO A 44 18.69 18.77 18.40
CA PRO A 44 18.37 18.53 16.99
C PRO A 44 18.68 17.11 16.52
N GLU A 45 19.79 16.54 16.97
CA GLU A 45 20.22 15.18 16.69
C GLU A 45 19.21 14.13 17.14
N GLY A 46 18.44 14.41 18.20
CA GLY A 46 17.39 13.54 18.70
C GLY A 46 16.22 13.40 17.72
N LEU A 47 15.85 14.49 17.03
CA LEU A 47 14.82 14.46 15.99
C LEU A 47 15.30 13.66 14.76
N ARG A 48 16.54 13.90 14.33
CA ARG A 48 17.19 13.18 13.24
C ARG A 48 17.25 11.68 13.52
N LEU A 49 17.74 11.30 14.71
CA LEU A 49 17.82 9.91 15.14
C LEU A 49 16.44 9.24 15.16
N LEU A 50 15.43 9.91 15.73
CA LEU A 50 14.07 9.38 15.80
C LEU A 50 13.51 9.08 14.42
N ALA A 51 13.64 10.01 13.46
CA ALA A 51 13.14 9.80 12.12
C ALA A 51 13.90 8.69 11.38
N ALA A 52 15.22 8.60 11.56
CA ALA A 52 16.03 7.53 10.96
C ALA A 52 15.61 6.15 11.49
N GLU A 53 15.48 5.99 12.81
CA GLU A 53 14.99 4.75 13.45
C GLU A 53 13.57 4.39 13.00
N ALA A 54 12.67 5.37 12.94
CA ALA A 54 11.29 5.13 12.57
C ALA A 54 11.16 4.60 11.12
N PHE A 55 11.85 5.20 10.16
CA PHE A 55 11.80 4.74 8.77
C PHE A 55 12.61 3.47 8.51
N HIS A 56 13.62 3.18 9.33
CA HIS A 56 14.20 1.85 9.38
C HIS A 56 13.17 0.83 9.86
N ASP A 57 12.59 1.03 11.05
CA ASP A 57 11.67 0.06 11.66
C ASP A 57 10.47 -0.25 10.76
N VAL A 58 9.81 0.77 10.20
CA VAL A 58 8.64 0.54 9.33
C VAL A 58 8.99 -0.09 7.98
N ALA A 59 10.24 -0.12 7.58
CA ALA A 59 10.67 -0.82 6.36
C ALA A 59 10.91 -2.32 6.57
N PHE A 60 11.20 -2.74 7.81
CA PHE A 60 11.64 -4.10 8.13
C PHE A 60 10.74 -4.83 9.12
N PHE A 61 9.92 -4.12 9.90
CA PHE A 61 9.07 -4.69 10.93
C PHE A 61 7.62 -4.27 10.79
N LEU A 62 6.71 -5.09 11.31
CA LEU A 62 5.28 -4.87 11.32
C LEU A 62 4.74 -4.88 12.75
N ARG A 63 3.56 -4.30 12.96
CA ARG A 63 2.87 -4.38 14.25
C ARG A 63 2.47 -5.81 14.60
N PRO A 64 2.63 -6.24 15.86
CA PRO A 64 2.15 -7.55 16.31
C PRO A 64 0.66 -7.78 16.01
N ALA A 65 -0.18 -6.74 16.17
CA ALA A 65 -1.61 -6.82 15.90
C ALA A 65 -1.91 -7.11 14.42
N HIS A 66 -1.18 -6.50 13.49
CA HIS A 66 -1.32 -6.76 12.06
C HIS A 66 -0.91 -8.22 11.73
N LEU A 67 0.22 -8.69 12.24
CA LEU A 67 0.69 -10.06 12.02
C LEU A 67 -0.28 -11.11 12.58
N LYS A 68 -0.90 -10.85 13.74
CA LYS A 68 -1.96 -11.71 14.29
C LYS A 68 -3.18 -11.78 13.38
N GLN A 69 -3.61 -10.66 12.80
CA GLN A 69 -4.73 -10.64 11.86
C GLN A 69 -4.40 -11.44 10.58
N VAL A 70 -3.18 -11.30 10.05
CA VAL A 70 -2.74 -12.09 8.89
C VAL A 70 -2.66 -13.58 9.23
N ALA A 71 -2.11 -13.93 10.41
CA ALA A 71 -2.02 -15.32 10.86
C ALA A 71 -3.40 -15.97 11.06
N ALA A 72 -4.39 -15.22 11.54
CA ALA A 72 -5.75 -15.71 11.73
C ALA A 72 -6.41 -16.20 10.42
N ILE A 73 -5.96 -15.72 9.27
CA ILE A 73 -6.43 -16.20 7.96
C ILE A 73 -6.09 -17.70 7.77
N LEU A 74 -4.96 -18.17 8.31
CA LEU A 74 -4.53 -19.55 8.18
C LEU A 74 -5.48 -20.53 8.91
N ASP A 75 -6.05 -20.07 10.01
CA ASP A 75 -6.94 -20.87 10.87
C ASP A 75 -8.42 -20.74 10.47
N ASP A 76 -8.78 -19.78 9.61
CA ASP A 76 -10.17 -19.58 9.18
C ASP A 76 -10.62 -20.73 8.24
N PRO A 77 -11.61 -21.54 8.61
CA PRO A 77 -12.11 -22.62 7.75
C PRO A 77 -12.82 -22.12 6.48
N GLU A 78 -13.29 -20.87 6.46
CA GLU A 78 -13.94 -20.25 5.31
C GLU A 78 -12.95 -19.56 4.36
N ALA A 79 -11.69 -19.40 4.78
CA ALA A 79 -10.66 -18.82 3.94
C ALA A 79 -10.34 -19.73 2.75
N SER A 80 -10.25 -19.14 1.56
CA SER A 80 -9.85 -19.89 0.36
C SER A 80 -8.40 -20.41 0.47
N ALA A 81 -8.07 -21.41 -0.33
CA ALA A 81 -6.69 -21.89 -0.42
C ALA A 81 -5.72 -20.76 -0.88
N ASN A 82 -6.22 -19.84 -1.72
CA ASN A 82 -5.44 -18.68 -2.16
C ASN A 82 -5.28 -17.64 -1.04
N ASP A 83 -6.33 -17.35 -0.24
CA ASP A 83 -6.21 -16.50 0.95
C ASP A 83 -5.10 -17.02 1.89
N LYS A 84 -5.15 -18.31 2.22
CA LYS A 84 -4.16 -18.95 3.10
C LYS A 84 -2.75 -18.92 2.52
N SER A 85 -2.61 -19.17 1.22
CA SER A 85 -1.31 -19.12 0.54
C SER A 85 -0.69 -17.72 0.56
N VAL A 86 -1.49 -16.69 0.30
CA VAL A 86 -1.04 -15.30 0.34
C VAL A 86 -0.68 -14.89 1.77
N ALA A 87 -1.52 -15.23 2.77
CA ALA A 87 -1.24 -14.93 4.17
C ALA A 87 0.06 -15.59 4.66
N LEU A 88 0.27 -16.86 4.34
CA LEU A 88 1.51 -17.57 4.68
C LEU A 88 2.73 -16.91 4.02
N THR A 89 2.60 -16.51 2.76
CA THR A 89 3.69 -15.82 2.05
C THR A 89 4.01 -14.46 2.68
N MET A 90 2.99 -13.73 3.15
CA MET A 90 3.18 -12.46 3.87
C MET A 90 3.91 -12.66 5.20
N LEU A 91 3.56 -13.67 5.99
CA LEU A 91 4.25 -13.98 7.25
C LEU A 91 5.71 -14.40 7.02
N ARG A 92 5.97 -15.26 6.05
CA ARG A 92 7.33 -15.65 5.65
C ARG A 92 8.14 -14.45 5.14
N ASN A 93 7.50 -13.55 4.40
CA ASN A 93 8.13 -12.31 3.95
C ASN A 93 8.52 -11.39 5.12
N ALA A 94 7.65 -11.27 6.12
CA ALA A 94 7.95 -10.50 7.32
C ALA A 94 9.15 -11.10 8.08
N GLU A 95 9.24 -12.44 8.17
CA GLU A 95 10.39 -13.14 8.76
C GLU A 95 11.68 -12.88 7.99
N VAL A 96 11.65 -12.90 6.66
CA VAL A 96 12.82 -12.54 5.83
C VAL A 96 13.23 -11.09 6.04
N ALA A 97 12.26 -10.18 6.05
CA ALA A 97 12.51 -8.74 6.19
C ALA A 97 13.06 -8.37 7.58
N SER A 98 12.67 -9.11 8.63
CA SER A 98 13.11 -8.83 10.01
C SER A 98 14.62 -8.98 10.25
N ALA A 99 15.35 -9.55 9.29
CA ALA A 99 16.80 -9.55 9.29
C ALA A 99 17.43 -8.17 9.03
N GLY A 100 16.63 -7.14 8.66
CA GLY A 100 17.08 -5.76 8.44
C GLY A 100 17.90 -5.55 7.15
N ILE A 101 17.84 -6.48 6.19
CA ILE A 101 18.63 -6.41 4.95
C ILE A 101 17.74 -6.07 3.76
N LEU A 102 16.67 -6.85 3.57
CA LEU A 102 15.70 -6.69 2.49
C LEU A 102 14.41 -6.09 3.06
N PRO A 103 14.01 -4.86 2.71
CA PRO A 103 12.73 -4.32 3.15
C PRO A 103 11.58 -5.22 2.64
N PHE A 104 10.51 -5.38 3.42
CA PHE A 104 9.47 -6.34 3.07
C PHE A 104 8.65 -5.94 1.82
N CYS A 105 8.69 -4.68 1.40
CA CYS A 105 8.09 -4.21 0.15
C CYS A 105 9.15 -3.52 -0.72
N GLN A 106 9.09 -3.70 -2.05
CA GLN A 106 9.98 -3.02 -2.99
C GLN A 106 9.68 -1.53 -3.10
N ASP A 107 8.42 -1.14 -2.95
CA ASP A 107 8.03 0.27 -2.86
C ASP A 107 8.12 0.70 -1.40
N THR A 108 9.26 1.25 -1.02
CA THR A 108 9.53 1.65 0.35
C THR A 108 8.82 2.95 0.76
N GLY A 109 8.10 3.55 -0.18
CA GLY A 109 7.06 4.54 0.06
C GLY A 109 7.55 5.97 0.20
N THR A 110 6.58 6.88 0.25
CA THR A 110 6.78 8.28 0.65
C THR A 110 6.78 8.37 2.17
N ALA A 111 7.80 9.02 2.73
CA ALA A 111 7.87 9.31 4.15
C ALA A 111 6.86 10.40 4.53
N THR A 112 5.97 10.10 5.46
CA THR A 112 5.03 11.06 6.05
C THR A 112 5.22 11.07 7.56
N ILE A 113 5.33 12.27 8.14
CA ILE A 113 5.49 12.48 9.57
C ILE A 113 4.39 13.43 10.03
N VAL A 114 3.59 12.99 11.00
CA VAL A 114 2.61 13.84 11.68
C VAL A 114 3.08 14.03 13.12
N GLY A 115 3.40 15.27 13.50
CA GLY A 115 3.87 15.63 14.82
C GLY A 115 2.83 16.42 15.61
N LYS A 116 2.73 16.18 16.91
CA LYS A 116 2.02 17.03 17.89
C LYS A 116 3.04 17.53 18.90
N LYS A 117 3.48 18.77 18.70
CA LYS A 117 4.51 19.42 19.53
C LYS A 117 3.87 20.16 20.69
N GLY A 118 4.15 19.71 21.91
CA GLY A 118 3.76 20.43 23.12
C GLY A 118 4.35 21.84 23.15
N GLN A 119 3.60 22.84 23.60
CA GLN A 119 4.08 24.23 23.66
C GLN A 119 5.23 24.44 24.66
N GLN A 120 5.44 23.49 25.57
CA GLN A 120 6.58 23.46 26.48
C GLN A 120 7.75 22.59 25.94
N VAL A 121 7.80 22.32 24.63
CA VAL A 121 8.90 21.62 23.97
C VAL A 121 9.70 22.60 23.12
N TRP A 122 10.98 22.74 23.46
CA TRP A 122 11.91 23.59 22.72
C TRP A 122 12.97 22.74 22.03
N THR A 123 13.14 22.91 20.74
CA THR A 123 14.12 22.17 19.91
C THR A 123 15.25 23.06 19.43
N GLY A 124 15.04 24.37 19.37
CA GLY A 124 16.08 25.34 18.97
C GLY A 124 16.56 25.22 17.53
N CYS A 125 15.81 24.52 16.67
CA CYS A 125 16.16 24.25 15.29
C CYS A 125 14.90 24.25 14.40
N ASP A 126 15.07 24.10 13.09
CA ASP A 126 14.01 23.73 12.18
C ASP A 126 13.73 22.23 12.33
N ASP A 127 12.60 21.88 12.95
CA ASP A 127 12.21 20.48 13.19
C ASP A 127 12.03 19.73 11.87
N CYS A 128 11.49 20.38 10.83
CA CYS A 128 11.29 19.76 9.52
C CYS A 128 12.61 19.43 8.84
N GLU A 129 13.63 20.28 8.97
CA GLU A 129 14.97 20.00 8.46
C GLU A 129 15.59 18.79 9.15
N GLN A 130 15.54 18.71 10.48
CA GLN A 130 16.13 17.59 11.23
C GLN A 130 15.40 16.28 10.98
N LEU A 131 14.07 16.30 10.95
CA LEU A 131 13.27 15.11 10.60
C LEU A 131 13.52 14.65 9.16
N SER A 132 13.65 15.58 8.21
CA SER A 132 14.02 15.27 6.82
C SER A 132 15.42 14.67 6.72
N HIS A 133 16.36 15.15 7.55
CA HIS A 133 17.72 14.57 7.61
C HIS A 133 17.67 13.11 8.10
N GLY A 134 16.84 12.79 9.09
CA GLY A 134 16.64 11.39 9.53
C GLY A 134 16.01 10.52 8.44
N VAL A 135 15.05 11.05 7.67
CA VAL A 135 14.51 10.36 6.47
C VAL A 135 15.62 10.09 5.46
N TYR A 136 16.44 11.10 5.15
CA TYR A 136 17.60 10.96 4.28
C TYR A 136 18.51 9.82 4.73
N ASP A 137 18.87 9.79 6.02
CA ASP A 137 19.73 8.75 6.60
C ASP A 137 19.11 7.36 6.40
N ALA A 138 17.84 7.18 6.75
CA ALA A 138 17.16 5.89 6.60
C ALA A 138 17.18 5.38 5.16
N TYR A 139 16.84 6.23 4.20
CA TYR A 139 16.74 5.83 2.80
C TYR A 139 18.10 5.67 2.10
N THR A 140 19.13 6.39 2.52
CA THR A 140 20.47 6.31 1.91
C THR A 140 21.36 5.23 2.54
N GLN A 141 21.20 4.95 3.83
CA GLN A 141 22.03 3.99 4.57
C GLN A 141 21.47 2.57 4.54
N ASN A 142 20.17 2.40 4.25
CA ASN A 142 19.53 1.10 4.08
C ASN A 142 19.28 0.79 2.60
N ASN A 143 18.86 -0.45 2.32
CA ASN A 143 18.57 -0.92 0.97
C ASN A 143 17.15 -0.50 0.51
N LEU A 144 16.77 0.76 0.75
CA LEU A 144 15.47 1.31 0.41
C LEU A 144 15.48 1.95 -0.99
N ARG A 145 14.32 1.97 -1.64
CA ARG A 145 14.14 2.53 -2.97
C ARG A 145 13.84 4.03 -2.91
N TYR A 146 14.45 4.82 -3.77
CA TYR A 146 14.08 6.21 -3.96
C TYR A 146 12.91 6.33 -4.92
N SER A 147 11.75 6.75 -4.41
CA SER A 147 10.49 6.83 -5.17
C SER A 147 10.01 8.28 -5.37
N GLN A 148 10.72 9.27 -4.82
CA GLN A 148 10.33 10.67 -4.97
C GLN A 148 10.90 11.28 -6.24
N THR A 149 10.03 11.92 -7.01
CA THR A 149 10.39 12.79 -8.13
C THR A 149 10.07 14.23 -7.78
N VAL A 150 10.89 15.15 -8.26
CA VAL A 150 10.67 16.59 -8.15
C VAL A 150 10.42 17.18 -9.52
N ALA A 151 9.48 18.11 -9.61
CA ALA A 151 9.20 18.88 -10.81
C ALA A 151 10.28 19.94 -10.98
N LEU A 152 10.94 19.94 -12.14
CA LEU A 152 11.87 20.99 -12.56
C LEU A 152 11.12 22.11 -13.28
N ASP A 153 10.05 21.75 -13.96
CA ASP A 153 9.03 22.63 -14.54
C ASP A 153 7.70 21.87 -14.56
N MET A 154 6.68 22.34 -15.27
CA MET A 154 5.36 21.72 -15.32
C MET A 154 5.39 20.30 -15.92
N TYR A 155 6.33 19.96 -16.75
CA TYR A 155 6.38 18.74 -17.55
C TYR A 155 7.62 17.88 -17.31
N THR A 156 8.67 18.46 -16.74
CA THR A 156 9.97 17.79 -16.53
C THR A 156 10.15 17.41 -15.07
N GLU A 157 10.42 16.13 -14.83
CA GLU A 157 10.63 15.59 -13.50
C GLU A 157 12.02 14.94 -13.36
N LYS A 158 12.53 14.90 -12.16
CA LYS A 158 13.77 14.20 -11.80
C LYS A 158 13.61 13.44 -10.50
N ASN A 159 14.08 12.19 -10.46
CA ASN A 159 14.19 11.45 -9.20
C ASN A 159 15.23 12.13 -8.29
N THR A 160 14.91 12.32 -7.02
CA THR A 160 15.76 13.05 -6.09
C THR A 160 17.02 12.27 -5.68
N GLY A 161 17.02 10.94 -5.80
CA GLY A 161 18.11 10.09 -5.32
C GLY A 161 18.28 10.04 -3.80
N THR A 162 17.28 10.55 -3.05
CA THR A 162 17.30 10.63 -1.58
C THR A 162 15.99 10.25 -0.92
N ASN A 163 14.95 10.03 -1.72
CA ASN A 163 13.55 9.90 -1.29
C ASN A 163 12.97 11.14 -0.57
N LEU A 164 13.60 12.29 -0.70
CA LEU A 164 13.05 13.58 -0.27
C LEU A 164 12.38 14.28 -1.47
N PRO A 165 11.43 15.22 -1.21
CA PRO A 165 10.97 15.69 0.09
C PRO A 165 10.06 14.68 0.79
N ALA A 166 10.08 14.69 2.13
CA ALA A 166 9.08 14.05 2.98
C ALA A 166 7.88 14.98 3.17
N GLN A 167 6.70 14.41 3.49
CA GLN A 167 5.58 15.19 4.00
C GLN A 167 5.69 15.28 5.52
N ILE A 168 5.79 16.49 6.06
CA ILE A 168 5.91 16.72 7.50
C ILE A 168 4.88 17.77 7.93
N ASP A 169 3.97 17.36 8.81
CA ASP A 169 2.92 18.21 9.39
C ASP A 169 3.09 18.23 10.90
N ILE A 170 3.34 19.40 11.49
CA ILE A 170 3.50 19.56 12.94
C ILE A 170 2.41 20.50 13.46
N GLU A 171 1.64 20.00 14.43
CA GLU A 171 0.59 20.76 15.12
C GLU A 171 1.05 21.11 16.54
N ALA A 172 0.80 22.35 16.96
CA ALA A 172 1.01 22.77 18.33
C ALA A 172 -0.10 22.23 19.24
N VAL A 173 0.27 21.67 20.38
CA VAL A 173 -0.64 21.16 21.41
C VAL A 173 -0.18 21.60 22.78
N GLU A 174 -1.00 21.44 23.81
CA GLU A 174 -0.62 21.74 25.19
C GLU A 174 0.36 20.72 25.74
N GLY A 175 1.23 21.15 26.67
CA GLY A 175 2.06 20.29 27.50
C GLY A 175 3.52 20.12 27.04
N MET A 176 4.19 19.17 27.65
CA MET A 176 5.64 18.94 27.58
C MET A 176 5.97 17.60 26.89
N LYS A 177 5.14 17.19 25.91
CA LYS A 177 5.33 15.98 25.13
C LYS A 177 5.35 16.30 23.64
N TYR A 178 6.24 15.66 22.89
CA TYR A 178 6.26 15.70 21.43
C TYR A 178 5.91 14.33 20.88
N SER A 179 4.72 14.16 20.33
CA SER A 179 4.22 12.89 19.82
C SER A 179 4.29 12.85 18.30
N PHE A 180 4.53 11.66 17.75
CA PHE A 180 4.66 11.44 16.31
C PHE A 180 3.88 10.23 15.83
N LEU A 181 3.46 10.32 14.57
CA LEU A 181 3.08 9.18 13.73
C LEU A 181 3.96 9.21 12.48
N PHE A 182 4.72 8.15 12.26
CA PHE A 182 5.52 7.92 11.07
C PHE A 182 4.79 6.95 10.14
N VAL A 183 4.70 7.30 8.87
CA VAL A 183 4.00 6.48 7.86
C VAL A 183 4.86 6.41 6.60
N ALA A 184 5.13 5.21 6.10
CA ALA A 184 5.69 5.00 4.77
C ALA A 184 4.60 4.43 3.85
N LYS A 185 4.08 5.25 2.95
CA LYS A 185 2.97 4.86 2.07
C LYS A 185 3.45 4.73 0.62
N GLY A 186 3.36 3.52 0.08
CA GLY A 186 3.68 3.24 -1.32
C GLY A 186 2.65 3.80 -2.29
N GLY A 187 3.05 3.94 -3.56
CA GLY A 187 2.20 4.49 -4.62
C GLY A 187 0.89 3.73 -4.82
N GLY A 188 0.89 2.40 -4.65
CA GLY A 188 -0.32 1.60 -4.74
C GLY A 188 -1.40 2.03 -3.74
N SER A 189 -1.03 2.17 -2.47
CA SER A 189 -1.95 2.64 -1.42
C SER A 189 -2.32 4.11 -1.59
N ALA A 190 -1.36 4.97 -1.96
CA ALA A 190 -1.60 6.39 -2.18
C ALA A 190 -2.64 6.62 -3.29
N ASN A 191 -2.58 5.84 -4.38
CA ASN A 191 -3.52 5.89 -5.49
C ASN A 191 -4.92 5.36 -5.14
N LYS A 192 -5.13 4.81 -3.95
CA LYS A 192 -6.42 4.33 -3.44
C LYS A 192 -6.95 5.25 -2.32
N THR A 193 -6.65 6.53 -2.41
CA THR A 193 -7.19 7.57 -1.56
C THR A 193 -8.14 8.45 -2.37
N TYR A 194 -9.39 8.54 -1.94
CA TYR A 194 -10.46 9.24 -2.65
C TYR A 194 -11.19 10.20 -1.73
N LEU A 195 -11.68 11.29 -2.33
CA LEU A 195 -12.59 12.24 -1.71
C LEU A 195 -13.81 12.39 -2.60
N TYR A 196 -14.98 12.15 -2.02
CA TYR A 196 -16.27 12.36 -2.65
C TYR A 196 -16.96 13.54 -1.98
N GLN A 197 -17.47 14.47 -2.77
CA GLN A 197 -18.25 15.60 -2.26
C GLN A 197 -19.74 15.27 -2.36
N GLU A 198 -20.33 14.97 -1.22
CA GLU A 198 -21.72 14.57 -1.09
C GLU A 198 -22.57 15.63 -0.37
N THR A 199 -23.83 15.35 -0.18
CA THR A 199 -24.76 16.22 0.53
C THR A 199 -25.33 15.52 1.78
N LYS A 200 -26.08 16.27 2.59
CA LYS A 200 -26.81 15.71 3.75
C LYS A 200 -27.73 14.54 3.37
N ALA A 201 -28.19 14.46 2.13
CA ALA A 201 -29.06 13.38 1.65
C ALA A 201 -28.41 11.98 1.80
N LEU A 202 -27.08 11.92 1.79
CA LEU A 202 -26.35 10.67 2.03
C LEU A 202 -26.49 10.16 3.48
N LEU A 203 -26.75 11.05 4.46
CA LEU A 203 -26.72 10.74 5.89
C LEU A 203 -28.01 10.06 6.37
N ASN A 204 -28.33 8.92 5.79
CA ASN A 204 -29.33 7.96 6.28
C ASN A 204 -28.76 6.53 6.16
N PRO A 205 -29.17 5.59 7.02
CA PRO A 205 -28.52 4.28 7.13
C PRO A 205 -28.41 3.51 5.81
N ALA A 206 -29.49 3.41 5.06
CA ALA A 206 -29.53 2.61 3.83
C ALA A 206 -28.67 3.23 2.71
N THR A 207 -28.80 4.52 2.48
CA THR A 207 -28.07 5.24 1.41
C THR A 207 -26.59 5.30 1.72
N LEU A 208 -26.21 5.58 2.96
CA LEU A 208 -24.81 5.66 3.37
C LEU A 208 -24.13 4.30 3.23
N LYS A 209 -24.70 3.23 3.79
CA LYS A 209 -24.11 1.89 3.67
C LYS A 209 -23.93 1.49 2.21
N LYS A 210 -24.96 1.66 1.38
CA LYS A 210 -24.91 1.35 -0.05
C LYS A 210 -23.75 2.09 -0.75
N PHE A 211 -23.64 3.39 -0.50
CA PHE A 211 -22.57 4.22 -1.06
C PHE A 211 -21.18 3.72 -0.64
N LEU A 212 -20.97 3.45 0.66
CA LEU A 212 -19.67 3.02 1.18
C LEU A 212 -19.27 1.66 0.60
N VAL A 213 -20.20 0.70 0.50
CA VAL A 213 -19.96 -0.61 -0.12
C VAL A 213 -19.59 -0.46 -1.59
N GLU A 214 -20.33 0.38 -2.33
CA GLU A 214 -20.05 0.67 -3.73
C GLU A 214 -18.63 1.23 -3.91
N LYS A 215 -18.25 2.26 -3.12
CA LYS A 215 -16.91 2.85 -3.22
C LYS A 215 -15.80 1.90 -2.79
N MET A 216 -16.03 1.09 -1.76
CA MET A 216 -15.10 0.04 -1.33
C MET A 216 -14.82 -0.99 -2.43
N SER A 217 -15.82 -1.41 -3.18
CA SER A 217 -15.66 -2.36 -4.27
C SER A 217 -14.75 -1.85 -5.40
N THR A 218 -14.64 -0.51 -5.57
CA THR A 218 -13.78 0.11 -6.59
C THR A 218 -12.29 0.12 -6.25
N LEU A 219 -11.90 -0.23 -5.04
CA LEU A 219 -10.49 -0.25 -4.62
C LEU A 219 -9.67 -1.26 -5.44
N GLY A 220 -10.24 -2.41 -5.79
CA GLY A 220 -9.54 -3.48 -6.51
C GLY A 220 -8.38 -4.06 -5.71
N THR A 221 -7.45 -4.74 -6.38
CA THR A 221 -6.33 -5.45 -5.73
C THR A 221 -4.96 -4.80 -5.95
N ALA A 222 -4.89 -3.70 -6.72
CA ALA A 222 -3.61 -3.07 -7.08
C ALA A 222 -2.81 -2.52 -5.89
N ALA A 223 -3.46 -2.19 -4.77
CA ALA A 223 -2.81 -1.74 -3.55
C ALA A 223 -2.44 -2.88 -2.58
N CYS A 224 -2.55 -4.13 -3.00
CA CYS A 224 -2.15 -5.33 -2.25
C CYS A 224 -3.00 -5.58 -0.98
N PRO A 225 -4.24 -6.08 -1.11
CA PRO A 225 -5.00 -6.57 0.03
C PRO A 225 -4.32 -7.80 0.69
N PRO A 226 -4.69 -8.20 1.90
CA PRO A 226 -5.84 -7.71 2.68
C PRO A 226 -5.61 -6.31 3.25
N TYR A 227 -6.63 -5.47 3.18
CA TYR A 227 -6.53 -4.05 3.52
C TYR A 227 -6.92 -3.75 4.98
N HIS A 228 -6.36 -2.65 5.51
CA HIS A 228 -7.02 -1.85 6.53
C HIS A 228 -7.73 -0.69 5.81
N ILE A 229 -9.06 -0.73 5.76
CA ILE A 229 -9.86 0.26 5.05
C ILE A 229 -10.29 1.35 6.03
N ALA A 230 -10.24 2.61 5.59
CA ALA A 230 -10.71 3.74 6.38
C ALA A 230 -11.70 4.59 5.58
N PHE A 231 -12.87 4.80 6.16
CA PHE A 231 -13.84 5.78 5.73
C PHE A 231 -13.92 6.94 6.73
N VAL A 232 -14.04 8.15 6.21
CA VAL A 232 -14.29 9.35 7.01
C VAL A 232 -15.47 10.08 6.41
N ILE A 233 -16.52 10.29 7.21
CA ILE A 233 -17.74 10.98 6.79
C ILE A 233 -17.78 12.35 7.47
N GLY A 234 -17.70 13.41 6.70
CA GLY A 234 -17.61 14.79 7.16
C GLY A 234 -16.19 15.33 7.15
N GLY A 235 -16.04 16.46 7.78
CA GLY A 235 -14.83 17.28 7.84
C GLY A 235 -15.18 18.74 7.68
N THR A 236 -14.56 19.61 8.46
CA THR A 236 -14.71 21.07 8.34
C THR A 236 -14.07 21.60 7.05
N SER A 237 -13.21 20.78 6.42
CA SER A 237 -12.64 20.99 5.10
C SER A 237 -12.38 19.63 4.41
N ALA A 238 -12.18 19.65 3.09
CA ALA A 238 -11.76 18.49 2.31
C ALA A 238 -10.40 17.94 2.79
N GLU A 239 -9.46 18.82 3.09
CA GLU A 239 -8.14 18.50 3.64
C GLU A 239 -8.26 17.77 4.98
N LYS A 240 -9.09 18.26 5.90
CA LYS A 240 -9.30 17.61 7.20
C LYS A 240 -9.89 16.21 7.05
N CYS A 241 -10.80 16.02 6.10
CA CYS A 241 -11.33 14.70 5.77
C CYS A 241 -10.22 13.74 5.31
N LEU A 242 -9.42 14.14 4.33
CA LEU A 242 -8.34 13.30 3.76
C LEU A 242 -7.21 13.01 4.76
N LYS A 243 -6.81 14.01 5.57
CA LYS A 243 -5.83 13.80 6.64
C LYS A 243 -6.33 12.77 7.65
N THR A 244 -7.62 12.87 8.02
CA THR A 244 -8.25 11.90 8.94
C THR A 244 -8.29 10.49 8.33
N VAL A 245 -8.56 10.34 7.03
CA VAL A 245 -8.48 9.05 6.32
C VAL A 245 -7.09 8.42 6.46
N LYS A 246 -6.03 9.18 6.18
CA LYS A 246 -4.65 8.69 6.30
C LYS A 246 -4.37 8.18 7.71
N MET A 247 -4.69 8.96 8.72
CA MET A 247 -4.47 8.61 10.12
C MET A 247 -5.34 7.43 10.58
N ALA A 248 -6.61 7.38 10.17
CA ALA A 248 -7.51 6.27 10.47
C ALA A 248 -7.01 4.95 9.87
N SER A 249 -6.45 4.97 8.66
CA SER A 249 -5.89 3.79 8.00
C SER A 249 -4.68 3.20 8.74
N THR A 250 -4.03 3.96 9.61
CA THR A 250 -2.93 3.52 10.48
C THR A 250 -3.37 3.09 11.88
N LYS A 251 -4.68 3.05 12.15
CA LYS A 251 -5.26 2.78 13.48
C LYS A 251 -5.00 3.85 14.53
N TYR A 252 -4.50 5.02 14.12
CA TYR A 252 -4.17 6.11 15.04
C TYR A 252 -5.38 6.59 15.87
N TYR A 253 -6.58 6.48 15.31
CA TYR A 253 -7.84 6.91 15.93
C TYR A 253 -8.66 5.77 16.55
N ASP A 254 -8.07 4.61 16.81
CA ASP A 254 -8.81 3.45 17.34
C ASP A 254 -9.41 3.69 18.72
N ASN A 255 -8.84 4.59 19.50
CA ASN A 255 -9.34 4.98 20.83
C ASN A 255 -10.21 6.24 20.84
N LEU A 256 -10.77 6.65 19.71
CA LEU A 256 -11.81 7.69 19.68
C LEU A 256 -13.09 7.20 20.36
N PRO A 257 -13.91 8.13 20.92
CA PRO A 257 -15.25 7.80 21.38
C PRO A 257 -16.11 7.14 20.29
N THR A 258 -17.14 6.41 20.72
CA THR A 258 -18.10 5.74 19.81
C THR A 258 -19.38 6.54 19.59
N THR A 259 -19.49 7.73 20.21
CA THR A 259 -20.63 8.64 20.06
C THR A 259 -20.15 10.08 19.87
N GLY A 260 -20.88 10.85 19.08
CA GLY A 260 -20.69 12.30 18.97
C GLY A 260 -21.18 13.05 20.21
N ASN A 261 -20.98 14.36 20.20
CA ASN A 261 -21.58 15.30 21.16
C ASN A 261 -21.98 16.61 20.45
N GLU A 262 -22.64 17.51 21.17
CA GLU A 262 -23.06 18.80 20.64
C GLU A 262 -21.91 19.79 20.35
N TYR A 263 -20.72 19.53 20.86
CA TYR A 263 -19.55 20.39 20.74
C TYR A 263 -18.59 19.99 19.60
N GLY A 264 -18.85 18.88 18.90
CA GLY A 264 -18.18 18.55 17.65
C GLY A 264 -17.01 17.56 17.74
N ARG A 265 -17.00 16.68 18.74
CA ARG A 265 -15.98 15.61 18.79
C ARG A 265 -16.18 14.58 17.67
N ALA A 266 -15.08 14.11 17.11
CA ALA A 266 -15.07 12.96 16.22
C ALA A 266 -15.44 11.67 16.98
N PHE A 267 -16.00 10.71 16.26
CA PHE A 267 -16.29 9.39 16.83
C PHE A 267 -16.19 8.28 15.78
N ARG A 268 -16.05 7.04 16.25
CA ARG A 268 -16.09 5.82 15.45
C ARG A 268 -17.50 5.21 15.50
N ASP A 269 -17.96 4.72 14.37
CA ASP A 269 -19.19 3.92 14.26
C ASP A 269 -18.85 2.43 14.16
N LEU A 270 -18.74 1.77 15.31
CA LEU A 270 -18.31 0.36 15.39
C LEU A 270 -19.30 -0.62 14.75
N GLU A 271 -20.60 -0.31 14.74
CA GLU A 271 -21.61 -1.14 14.06
C GLU A 271 -21.41 -1.08 12.54
N LEU A 272 -21.32 0.12 12.00
CA LEU A 272 -21.08 0.30 10.56
C LEU A 272 -19.72 -0.24 10.13
N GLU A 273 -18.67 -0.15 10.96
CA GLU A 273 -17.38 -0.80 10.72
C GLU A 273 -17.52 -2.31 10.53
N LYS A 274 -18.26 -2.97 11.42
CA LYS A 274 -18.53 -4.41 11.36
C LYS A 274 -19.32 -4.77 10.11
N GLU A 275 -20.39 -4.05 9.82
CA GLU A 275 -21.22 -4.29 8.65
C GLU A 275 -20.42 -4.14 7.34
N LEU A 276 -19.59 -3.13 7.22
CA LEU A 276 -18.75 -2.91 6.05
C LEU A 276 -17.65 -3.97 5.92
N HIS A 277 -17.10 -4.46 7.02
CA HIS A 277 -16.17 -5.58 6.99
C HIS A 277 -16.84 -6.87 6.49
N GLU A 278 -18.06 -7.16 6.93
CA GLU A 278 -18.85 -8.29 6.42
C GLU A 278 -19.14 -8.15 4.91
N GLU A 279 -19.45 -6.94 4.43
CA GLU A 279 -19.62 -6.69 2.99
C GLU A 279 -18.30 -6.85 2.22
N ALA A 280 -17.16 -6.42 2.79
CA ALA A 280 -15.84 -6.62 2.19
C ALA A 280 -15.55 -8.12 1.98
N CYS A 281 -15.92 -8.97 2.94
CA CYS A 281 -15.76 -10.42 2.84
C CYS A 281 -16.57 -11.04 1.70
N LYS A 282 -17.69 -10.43 1.30
CA LYS A 282 -18.59 -10.92 0.23
C LYS A 282 -18.13 -10.52 -1.18
N LEU A 283 -17.16 -9.62 -1.30
CA LEU A 283 -16.68 -9.15 -2.62
C LEU A 283 -16.00 -10.27 -3.45
N GLY A 284 -15.55 -11.34 -2.81
CA GLY A 284 -14.93 -12.48 -3.48
C GLY A 284 -13.50 -12.23 -3.99
N LEU A 285 -12.95 -11.03 -3.76
CA LEU A 285 -11.58 -10.68 -4.16
C LEU A 285 -10.52 -11.36 -3.30
N GLY A 286 -10.83 -11.60 -2.04
CA GLY A 286 -9.93 -12.19 -1.06
C GLY A 286 -8.61 -11.43 -0.90
N ALA A 287 -7.62 -12.13 -0.41
CA ALA A 287 -6.24 -11.65 -0.34
C ALA A 287 -5.57 -11.71 -1.72
N GLN A 288 -6.09 -10.96 -2.70
CA GLN A 288 -5.65 -10.71 -4.07
C GLN A 288 -6.13 -11.72 -5.14
N PHE A 289 -6.35 -12.99 -4.84
CA PHE A 289 -6.58 -14.03 -5.85
C PHE A 289 -7.82 -14.88 -5.58
N GLY A 290 -8.86 -14.27 -5.04
CA GLY A 290 -10.13 -14.91 -4.73
C GLY A 290 -10.21 -15.45 -3.31
N GLY A 291 -11.35 -15.20 -2.68
CA GLY A 291 -11.65 -15.59 -1.30
C GLY A 291 -12.40 -14.53 -0.52
N LYS A 292 -12.31 -14.63 0.78
CA LYS A 292 -13.03 -13.81 1.76
C LYS A 292 -12.19 -12.61 2.26
N TRP A 293 -10.89 -12.78 2.39
CA TRP A 293 -10.03 -11.86 3.15
C TRP A 293 -9.53 -10.65 2.34
N TYR A 294 -10.48 -9.88 1.83
CA TYR A 294 -10.20 -8.62 1.14
C TYR A 294 -9.74 -7.50 2.09
N ALA A 295 -10.31 -7.47 3.28
CA ALA A 295 -9.94 -6.53 4.33
C ALA A 295 -9.69 -7.27 5.66
N LEU A 296 -8.68 -6.84 6.41
CA LEU A 296 -8.44 -7.26 7.80
C LEU A 296 -9.42 -6.56 8.73
N ASP A 297 -9.72 -5.30 8.44
CA ASP A 297 -10.67 -4.48 9.20
C ASP A 297 -11.10 -3.25 8.40
N VAL A 298 -12.15 -2.60 8.88
CA VAL A 298 -12.67 -1.34 8.35
C VAL A 298 -12.82 -0.36 9.50
N ARG A 299 -12.48 0.92 9.28
CA ARG A 299 -12.75 2.03 10.20
C ARG A 299 -13.70 3.01 9.58
N VAL A 300 -14.63 3.49 10.38
CA VAL A 300 -15.58 4.53 10.01
C VAL A 300 -15.54 5.65 11.05
N ILE A 301 -15.04 6.81 10.63
CA ILE A 301 -14.96 7.99 11.50
C ILE A 301 -15.95 9.04 11.01
N ARG A 302 -16.70 9.59 11.95
CA ARG A 302 -17.65 10.68 11.72
C ARG A 302 -17.07 11.98 12.27
N LEU A 303 -17.04 13.01 11.42
CA LEU A 303 -16.55 14.36 11.76
C LEU A 303 -17.67 15.40 11.69
N PRO A 304 -17.54 16.52 12.41
CA PRO A 304 -18.30 17.74 12.13
C PRO A 304 -18.09 18.17 10.67
N ARG A 305 -19.06 18.86 10.10
CA ARG A 305 -19.00 19.33 8.72
C ARG A 305 -19.65 20.71 8.56
N HIS A 306 -19.32 21.40 7.49
CA HIS A 306 -20.10 22.53 7.04
C HIS A 306 -21.50 22.08 6.61
N GLY A 307 -22.56 22.81 6.95
CA GLY A 307 -23.95 22.41 6.69
C GLY A 307 -24.26 22.14 5.22
N ALA A 308 -23.61 22.84 4.31
CA ALA A 308 -23.79 22.71 2.86
C ALA A 308 -22.88 21.67 2.17
N SER A 309 -21.97 21.01 2.92
CA SER A 309 -21.06 20.01 2.34
C SER A 309 -21.02 18.75 3.19
N CYS A 310 -20.79 17.61 2.56
CA CYS A 310 -20.61 16.33 3.23
C CYS A 310 -19.48 15.57 2.53
N PRO A 311 -18.21 15.93 2.77
CA PRO A 311 -17.10 15.16 2.20
C PRO A 311 -17.10 13.75 2.77
N VAL A 312 -16.82 12.77 1.92
CA VAL A 312 -16.60 11.37 2.29
C VAL A 312 -15.24 10.96 1.77
N GLY A 313 -14.36 10.62 2.67
CA GLY A 313 -13.02 10.13 2.34
C GLY A 313 -12.94 8.61 2.41
N LEU A 314 -12.19 8.02 1.51
CA LEU A 314 -11.84 6.59 1.49
C LEU A 314 -10.35 6.43 1.28
N GLY A 315 -9.72 5.57 2.04
CA GLY A 315 -8.32 5.21 1.86
C GLY A 315 -7.97 3.86 2.48
N VAL A 316 -6.78 3.38 2.19
CA VAL A 316 -6.31 2.08 2.67
C VAL A 316 -4.90 2.15 3.23
N SER A 317 -4.60 1.27 4.19
CA SER A 317 -3.28 0.72 4.41
C SER A 317 -3.26 -0.68 3.83
N CYS A 318 -2.23 -1.01 3.06
CA CYS A 318 -2.12 -2.31 2.40
C CYS A 318 -1.56 -3.38 3.35
N SER A 319 -1.38 -4.59 2.83
CA SER A 319 -0.75 -5.71 3.57
C SER A 319 0.67 -5.40 4.08
N ALA A 320 1.34 -4.40 3.52
CA ALA A 320 2.55 -3.80 4.06
C ALA A 320 2.20 -2.58 4.93
N ASP A 321 1.63 -2.83 6.10
CA ASP A 321 1.11 -1.80 7.03
C ASP A 321 2.26 -1.07 7.75
N ARG A 322 2.89 -0.11 7.06
CA ARG A 322 4.12 0.57 7.47
C ARG A 322 3.85 1.87 8.20
N ASN A 323 3.65 1.78 9.48
CA ASN A 323 3.49 2.95 10.33
C ASN A 323 3.91 2.63 11.77
N ALA A 324 4.39 3.63 12.49
CA ALA A 324 4.77 3.53 13.90
C ALA A 324 4.52 4.85 14.62
N LYS A 325 4.10 4.76 15.86
CA LYS A 325 4.01 5.90 16.77
C LYS A 325 5.35 6.15 17.45
N ALA A 326 5.59 7.39 17.86
CA ALA A 326 6.73 7.74 18.70
C ALA A 326 6.39 8.89 19.63
N LYS A 327 7.20 9.09 20.65
CA LYS A 327 7.08 10.22 21.57
C LYS A 327 8.43 10.63 22.12
N ILE A 328 8.57 11.90 22.40
CA ILE A 328 9.67 12.46 23.17
C ILE A 328 9.08 13.04 24.44
N THR A 329 9.63 12.66 25.58
CA THR A 329 9.23 13.08 26.91
C THR A 329 10.48 13.42 27.73
N PRO A 330 10.38 13.96 28.96
CA PRO A 330 11.54 14.18 29.81
C PRO A 330 12.38 12.92 30.07
N GLU A 331 11.79 11.74 29.98
CA GLU A 331 12.46 10.44 30.21
C GLU A 331 13.26 9.96 28.99
N GLY A 332 13.01 10.52 27.80
CA GLY A 332 13.76 10.12 26.61
C GLY A 332 12.94 10.14 25.32
N ILE A 333 13.53 9.56 24.29
CA ILE A 333 12.98 9.37 22.96
C ILE A 333 12.51 7.92 22.82
N PHE A 334 11.24 7.73 22.53
CA PHE A 334 10.59 6.42 22.46
C PHE A 334 9.94 6.19 21.09
N ILE A 335 10.01 4.96 20.63
CA ILE A 335 9.29 4.51 19.42
C ILE A 335 8.44 3.28 19.73
N GLU A 336 7.33 3.12 19.01
CA GLU A 336 6.47 1.93 19.10
C GLU A 336 7.29 0.66 18.88
N GLN A 337 7.08 -0.33 19.76
CA GLN A 337 7.71 -1.63 19.65
C GLN A 337 7.03 -2.43 18.55
N LEU A 338 7.67 -2.53 17.40
CA LEU A 338 7.25 -3.42 16.32
C LEU A 338 7.79 -4.84 16.55
N GLU A 339 7.24 -5.81 15.81
CA GLU A 339 7.58 -7.23 15.97
C GLU A 339 8.90 -7.58 15.28
N THR A 340 9.88 -7.99 16.05
CA THR A 340 11.22 -8.38 15.57
C THR A 340 11.35 -9.88 15.29
N ASN A 341 10.39 -10.70 15.75
CA ASN A 341 10.36 -12.15 15.53
C ASN A 341 9.03 -12.58 14.89
N PRO A 342 8.72 -12.12 13.66
CA PRO A 342 7.45 -12.46 13.02
C PRO A 342 7.29 -13.93 12.67
N GLY A 343 8.37 -14.71 12.63
CA GLY A 343 8.33 -16.15 12.43
C GLY A 343 7.50 -16.91 13.47
N GLN A 344 7.32 -16.34 14.68
CA GLN A 344 6.45 -16.95 15.70
C GLN A 344 4.98 -17.09 15.30
N TYR A 345 4.53 -16.31 14.32
CA TYR A 345 3.15 -16.36 13.80
C TYR A 345 2.96 -17.41 12.71
N ILE A 346 4.03 -18.10 12.27
CA ILE A 346 3.95 -19.16 11.27
C ILE A 346 3.72 -20.49 12.01
N PRO A 347 2.59 -21.19 11.77
CA PRO A 347 2.36 -22.51 12.35
C PRO A 347 3.47 -23.49 12.00
N GLU A 348 3.94 -24.28 12.98
CA GLU A 348 5.07 -25.23 12.80
C GLU A 348 4.83 -26.19 11.63
N ALA A 349 3.58 -26.70 11.50
CA ALA A 349 3.20 -27.59 10.41
C ALA A 349 3.35 -26.96 9.01
N LEU A 350 3.36 -25.62 8.92
CA LEU A 350 3.46 -24.89 7.66
C LEU A 350 4.88 -24.36 7.38
N ARG A 351 5.84 -24.53 8.31
CA ARG A 351 7.21 -24.05 8.11
C ARG A 351 7.92 -24.71 6.94
N MET A 352 7.72 -26.01 6.75
CA MET A 352 8.37 -26.82 5.72
C MET A 352 7.46 -27.18 4.53
N THR A 353 6.21 -26.69 4.53
CA THR A 353 5.26 -27.06 3.48
C THR A 353 5.49 -26.23 2.22
N SER A 354 5.77 -26.89 1.09
CA SER A 354 5.62 -26.29 -0.24
C SER A 354 4.13 -26.20 -0.58
N SER A 355 3.69 -25.08 -1.15
CA SER A 355 2.30 -24.98 -1.62
C SER A 355 2.12 -25.86 -2.85
N GLU A 356 0.99 -26.58 -2.94
CA GLU A 356 0.59 -27.23 -4.18
C GLU A 356 0.40 -26.17 -5.27
N ALA A 357 1.27 -26.15 -6.26
CA ALA A 357 1.25 -25.24 -7.40
C ALA A 357 1.63 -26.00 -8.67
N VAL A 358 1.07 -25.59 -9.79
CA VAL A 358 1.45 -26.16 -11.10
C VAL A 358 2.79 -25.60 -11.51
N SER A 359 3.78 -26.46 -11.69
CA SER A 359 5.12 -26.07 -12.14
C SER A 359 5.12 -25.79 -13.65
N ILE A 360 5.60 -24.60 -14.04
CA ILE A 360 5.72 -24.16 -15.43
C ILE A 360 7.20 -23.87 -15.72
N ASP A 361 7.76 -24.59 -16.70
CA ASP A 361 9.10 -24.33 -17.24
C ASP A 361 9.02 -23.24 -18.33
N LEU A 362 9.53 -22.06 -18.03
CA LEU A 362 9.53 -20.89 -18.91
C LEU A 362 10.67 -20.91 -19.94
N ASN A 363 11.60 -21.88 -19.87
CA ASN A 363 12.70 -22.04 -20.84
C ASN A 363 12.29 -22.83 -22.09
N ARG A 364 11.06 -23.37 -22.08
CA ARG A 364 10.46 -24.00 -23.27
C ARG A 364 10.04 -22.94 -24.29
N PRO A 365 9.91 -23.29 -25.58
CA PRO A 365 9.37 -22.35 -26.57
C PRO A 365 8.04 -21.73 -26.12
N MET A 366 7.85 -20.41 -26.31
CA MET A 366 6.67 -19.68 -25.85
C MET A 366 5.34 -20.37 -26.24
N LYS A 367 5.26 -20.90 -27.46
CA LYS A 367 4.07 -21.64 -27.92
C LYS A 367 3.72 -22.84 -27.04
N GLU A 368 4.71 -23.55 -26.52
CA GLU A 368 4.49 -24.70 -25.64
C GLU A 368 4.08 -24.25 -24.23
N VAL A 369 4.66 -23.16 -23.74
CA VAL A 369 4.30 -22.57 -22.44
C VAL A 369 2.85 -22.09 -22.46
N LEU A 370 2.43 -21.40 -23.53
CA LEU A 370 1.04 -20.94 -23.71
C LEU A 370 0.06 -22.13 -23.78
N ALA A 371 0.41 -23.18 -24.51
CA ALA A 371 -0.41 -24.41 -24.61
C ALA A 371 -0.53 -25.12 -23.25
N GLU A 372 0.51 -25.07 -22.42
CA GLU A 372 0.47 -25.62 -21.06
C GLU A 372 -0.48 -24.78 -20.18
N LEU A 373 -0.31 -23.45 -20.14
CA LEU A 373 -1.15 -22.54 -19.37
C LEU A 373 -2.64 -22.65 -19.73
N SER A 374 -2.95 -22.86 -21.02
CA SER A 374 -4.32 -22.99 -21.51
C SER A 374 -5.10 -24.18 -20.93
N LYS A 375 -4.43 -25.11 -20.27
CA LYS A 375 -5.08 -26.26 -19.61
C LYS A 375 -5.71 -25.89 -18.27
N TYR A 376 -5.32 -24.79 -17.67
CA TYR A 376 -5.67 -24.44 -16.30
C TYR A 376 -6.63 -23.23 -16.25
N PRO A 377 -7.63 -23.24 -15.35
CA PRO A 377 -8.55 -22.14 -15.20
C PRO A 377 -7.91 -20.93 -14.49
N VAL A 378 -8.58 -19.77 -14.58
CA VAL A 378 -8.24 -18.59 -13.76
C VAL A 378 -8.22 -18.95 -12.27
N THR A 379 -7.41 -18.25 -11.50
CA THR A 379 -7.06 -18.48 -10.07
C THR A 379 -6.18 -19.69 -9.79
N THR A 380 -5.79 -20.47 -10.80
CA THR A 380 -4.79 -21.55 -10.61
C THR A 380 -3.46 -20.97 -10.14
N ARG A 381 -2.89 -21.57 -9.09
CA ARG A 381 -1.55 -21.25 -8.59
C ARG A 381 -0.49 -21.91 -9.43
N LEU A 382 0.53 -21.13 -9.76
CA LEU A 382 1.67 -21.55 -10.58
C LEU A 382 2.98 -21.38 -9.81
N SER A 383 3.93 -22.24 -10.09
CA SER A 383 5.35 -22.13 -9.74
C SER A 383 6.14 -21.96 -11.04
N LEU A 384 6.62 -20.73 -11.30
CA LEU A 384 7.32 -20.41 -12.53
C LEU A 384 8.83 -20.64 -12.37
N ASN A 385 9.44 -21.29 -13.35
CA ASN A 385 10.86 -21.62 -13.36
C ASN A 385 11.50 -21.25 -14.71
N GLY A 386 12.56 -20.44 -14.70
CA GLY A 386 13.28 -20.02 -15.90
C GLY A 386 13.42 -18.52 -16.06
N THR A 387 13.50 -18.08 -17.31
CA THR A 387 13.79 -16.68 -17.66
C THR A 387 12.53 -15.82 -17.72
N ILE A 388 12.61 -14.62 -17.15
CA ILE A 388 11.59 -13.57 -17.23
C ILE A 388 12.25 -12.24 -17.61
N ILE A 389 11.61 -11.44 -18.47
CA ILE A 389 12.02 -10.07 -18.79
C ILE A 389 11.31 -9.11 -17.86
N VAL A 390 12.04 -8.18 -17.28
CA VAL A 390 11.50 -7.13 -16.44
C VAL A 390 11.44 -5.83 -17.24
N ALA A 391 10.25 -5.30 -17.46
CA ALA A 391 10.02 -4.06 -18.17
C ALA A 391 8.73 -3.41 -17.68
N ARG A 392 8.72 -2.09 -17.52
CA ARG A 392 7.53 -1.35 -17.12
C ARG A 392 7.41 0.00 -17.87
N ASP A 393 6.82 1.01 -17.29
CA ASP A 393 6.32 2.22 -17.95
C ASP A 393 7.22 2.81 -19.06
N ILE A 394 8.43 3.27 -18.72
CA ILE A 394 9.32 3.93 -19.71
C ILE A 394 9.85 2.91 -20.71
N ALA A 395 10.20 1.71 -20.28
CA ALA A 395 10.64 0.64 -21.17
C ALA A 395 9.54 0.27 -22.19
N HIS A 396 8.25 0.20 -21.77
CA HIS A 396 7.14 -0.02 -22.69
C HIS A 396 6.99 1.11 -23.72
N ALA A 397 7.15 2.36 -23.31
CA ALA A 397 7.16 3.49 -24.24
C ALA A 397 8.29 3.36 -25.26
N LYS A 398 9.50 2.99 -24.84
CA LYS A 398 10.64 2.74 -25.74
C LYS A 398 10.40 1.60 -26.72
N LEU A 399 9.83 0.50 -26.27
CA LEU A 399 9.46 -0.63 -27.12
C LEU A 399 8.38 -0.24 -28.16
N LYS A 400 7.42 0.59 -27.78
CA LYS A 400 6.41 1.14 -28.70
C LYS A 400 7.08 2.02 -29.76
N GLU A 401 7.99 2.93 -29.38
CA GLU A 401 8.75 3.75 -30.32
C GLU A 401 9.53 2.91 -31.36
N ARG A 402 10.11 1.77 -30.94
CA ARG A 402 10.78 0.82 -31.88
C ARG A 402 9.80 0.24 -32.91
N LEU A 403 8.61 -0.17 -32.45
CA LEU A 403 7.58 -0.70 -33.37
C LEU A 403 7.14 0.37 -34.37
N GLU A 404 6.93 1.62 -33.91
CA GLU A 404 6.55 2.74 -34.76
C GLU A 404 7.63 3.10 -35.80
N LYS A 405 8.89 2.88 -35.47
CA LYS A 405 10.05 3.04 -36.39
C LYS A 405 10.26 1.85 -37.33
N GLY A 406 9.47 0.76 -37.19
CA GLY A 406 9.61 -0.44 -38.00
C GLY A 406 10.76 -1.38 -37.60
N GLU A 407 11.37 -1.17 -36.42
CA GLU A 407 12.49 -2.00 -35.90
C GLU A 407 12.01 -3.37 -35.38
N GLY A 408 10.69 -3.54 -35.20
CA GLY A 408 10.08 -4.76 -34.70
C GLY A 408 10.21 -4.98 -33.20
N MET A 409 9.49 -5.99 -32.70
CA MET A 409 9.56 -6.40 -31.30
C MET A 409 10.87 -7.16 -31.05
N PRO A 410 11.66 -6.84 -30.01
CA PRO A 410 12.87 -7.57 -29.66
C PRO A 410 12.62 -9.06 -29.41
N GLN A 411 13.56 -9.91 -29.77
CA GLN A 411 13.41 -11.37 -29.66
C GLN A 411 13.19 -11.81 -28.21
N TYR A 412 13.89 -11.21 -27.24
CA TYR A 412 13.71 -11.54 -25.83
C TYR A 412 12.27 -11.27 -25.32
N MET A 413 11.55 -10.30 -25.90
CA MET A 413 10.14 -10.03 -25.57
C MET A 413 9.19 -11.06 -26.19
N LYS A 414 9.63 -11.78 -27.23
CA LYS A 414 8.86 -12.86 -27.87
C LYS A 414 9.11 -14.21 -27.18
N ASP A 415 10.32 -14.42 -26.69
CA ASP A 415 10.74 -15.70 -26.14
C ASP A 415 10.36 -15.86 -24.66
N HIS A 416 10.15 -14.77 -23.92
CA HIS A 416 9.99 -14.82 -22.47
C HIS A 416 8.77 -14.02 -21.98
N PRO A 417 8.19 -14.41 -20.81
CA PRO A 417 7.22 -13.59 -20.10
C PRO A 417 7.78 -12.22 -19.73
N VAL A 418 6.91 -11.22 -19.61
CA VAL A 418 7.28 -9.90 -19.11
C VAL A 418 6.72 -9.67 -17.70
N TYR A 419 7.57 -9.25 -16.78
CA TYR A 419 7.24 -8.89 -15.40
C TYR A 419 7.29 -7.37 -15.21
N TYR A 420 6.17 -6.80 -14.84
CA TYR A 420 6.08 -5.38 -14.52
C TYR A 420 6.53 -5.18 -13.07
N ALA A 421 7.78 -4.83 -12.90
CA ALA A 421 8.38 -4.75 -11.58
C ALA A 421 9.55 -3.76 -11.54
N GLY A 422 9.96 -3.40 -10.33
CA GLY A 422 11.15 -2.60 -10.09
C GLY A 422 11.66 -2.86 -8.68
N PRO A 423 12.92 -3.31 -8.51
CA PRO A 423 13.46 -3.66 -7.22
C PRO A 423 13.76 -2.44 -6.34
N ALA A 424 13.92 -2.68 -5.04
CA ALA A 424 14.66 -1.82 -4.14
C ALA A 424 16.17 -1.97 -4.40
N LYS A 425 17.02 -1.23 -3.67
CA LYS A 425 18.48 -1.35 -3.82
C LYS A 425 18.93 -2.78 -3.53
N THR A 426 19.89 -3.24 -4.33
CA THR A 426 20.51 -4.56 -4.16
C THR A 426 21.54 -4.52 -3.04
N PRO A 427 21.38 -5.32 -1.97
CA PRO A 427 22.40 -5.47 -0.93
C PRO A 427 23.63 -6.18 -1.47
N GLU A 428 24.78 -5.94 -0.85
CA GLU A 428 26.02 -6.66 -1.17
C GLU A 428 25.83 -8.18 -0.97
N GLY A 429 26.26 -8.97 -1.95
CA GLY A 429 26.15 -10.43 -1.92
C GLY A 429 24.78 -11.00 -2.28
N TYR A 430 23.81 -10.17 -2.62
CA TYR A 430 22.47 -10.61 -3.07
C TYR A 430 22.33 -10.45 -4.60
N PRO A 431 21.55 -11.31 -5.26
CA PRO A 431 21.26 -11.15 -6.68
C PRO A 431 20.37 -9.93 -6.96
N SER A 432 19.54 -9.53 -6.01
CA SER A 432 18.59 -8.42 -6.12
C SER A 432 18.24 -7.82 -4.76
N GLY A 433 17.80 -6.56 -4.73
CA GLY A 433 17.03 -6.00 -3.64
C GLY A 433 15.60 -6.54 -3.63
N SER A 434 14.80 -6.16 -2.65
CA SER A 434 13.38 -6.56 -2.56
C SER A 434 12.69 -6.30 -3.90
N PHE A 435 12.05 -7.33 -4.47
CA PHE A 435 11.60 -7.33 -5.85
C PHE A 435 10.13 -7.75 -5.92
N GLY A 436 9.25 -6.82 -6.18
CA GLY A 436 7.82 -7.08 -6.22
C GLY A 436 7.13 -6.43 -7.42
N PRO A 437 5.89 -6.88 -7.73
CA PRO A 437 5.15 -6.40 -8.88
C PRO A 437 4.70 -4.96 -8.73
N THR A 438 4.66 -4.23 -9.86
CA THR A 438 3.97 -2.95 -9.95
C THR A 438 2.54 -3.12 -10.47
N THR A 439 1.72 -2.05 -10.39
CA THR A 439 0.34 -2.03 -10.86
C THR A 439 0.27 -2.25 -12.38
N ALA A 440 -0.46 -3.27 -12.81
CA ALA A 440 -0.54 -3.71 -14.19
C ALA A 440 -1.26 -2.71 -15.11
N GLY A 441 -2.33 -2.07 -14.63
CA GLY A 441 -3.21 -1.22 -15.45
C GLY A 441 -2.52 -0.07 -16.18
N ARG A 442 -1.34 0.35 -15.72
CA ARG A 442 -0.55 1.41 -16.39
C ARG A 442 -0.03 1.00 -17.77
N MET A 443 0.13 -0.30 -18.01
CA MET A 443 0.61 -0.86 -19.28
C MET A 443 -0.50 -1.37 -20.19
N ASP A 444 -1.77 -1.22 -19.81
CA ASP A 444 -2.91 -1.77 -20.55
C ASP A 444 -2.95 -1.35 -22.02
N SER A 445 -2.65 -0.09 -22.31
CA SER A 445 -2.68 0.47 -23.67
C SER A 445 -1.62 -0.11 -24.62
N TYR A 446 -0.62 -0.83 -24.12
CA TYR A 446 0.42 -1.45 -24.95
C TYR A 446 0.11 -2.89 -25.33
N VAL A 447 -0.80 -3.56 -24.62
CA VAL A 447 -0.95 -5.02 -24.65
C VAL A 447 -1.35 -5.53 -26.02
N ASP A 448 -2.41 -5.00 -26.65
CA ASP A 448 -2.90 -5.46 -27.96
C ASP A 448 -1.80 -5.31 -29.02
N LEU A 449 -1.15 -4.14 -29.10
CA LEU A 449 -0.06 -3.87 -30.03
C LEU A 449 1.14 -4.82 -29.82
N PHE A 450 1.51 -5.07 -28.57
CA PHE A 450 2.68 -5.93 -28.27
C PHE A 450 2.38 -7.38 -28.57
N GLN A 451 1.20 -7.88 -28.21
CA GLN A 451 0.78 -9.25 -28.51
C GLN A 451 0.61 -9.49 -30.03
N GLU A 452 0.10 -8.51 -30.77
CA GLU A 452 0.05 -8.57 -32.24
C GLU A 452 1.43 -8.76 -32.86
N ASN A 453 2.48 -8.22 -32.24
CA ASN A 453 3.88 -8.35 -32.65
C ASN A 453 4.62 -9.52 -31.98
N GLY A 454 3.88 -10.41 -31.29
CA GLY A 454 4.40 -11.63 -30.65
C GLY A 454 5.12 -11.40 -29.33
N GLY A 455 5.11 -10.18 -28.78
CA GLY A 455 5.68 -9.86 -27.46
C GLY A 455 4.61 -9.82 -26.36
N SER A 456 5.05 -9.81 -25.10
CA SER A 456 4.14 -9.74 -23.93
C SER A 456 3.00 -10.77 -23.94
N MET A 457 3.26 -11.95 -24.50
CA MET A 457 2.26 -13.03 -24.55
C MET A 457 1.90 -13.53 -23.15
N ILE A 458 2.82 -13.46 -22.20
CA ILE A 458 2.59 -13.73 -20.79
C ILE A 458 3.05 -12.51 -20.02
N MET A 459 2.12 -11.84 -19.33
CA MET A 459 2.37 -10.67 -18.51
C MET A 459 2.25 -11.03 -17.03
N ILE A 460 3.20 -10.61 -16.21
CA ILE A 460 3.20 -10.86 -14.76
C ILE A 460 3.17 -9.49 -14.05
N ALA A 461 2.20 -9.25 -13.17
CA ALA A 461 2.09 -7.99 -12.43
C ALA A 461 1.10 -8.13 -11.27
N LYS A 462 0.62 -7.02 -10.70
CA LYS A 462 -0.45 -7.00 -9.70
C LYS A 462 -1.62 -6.10 -10.08
N GLY A 463 -2.77 -6.43 -9.54
CA GLY A 463 -3.97 -5.61 -9.68
C GLY A 463 -4.84 -6.00 -10.87
N ASN A 464 -6.01 -5.36 -10.92
CA ASN A 464 -6.97 -5.53 -11.99
C ASN A 464 -6.52 -4.86 -13.30
N ARG A 465 -6.99 -5.40 -14.42
CA ARG A 465 -6.75 -4.88 -15.77
C ARG A 465 -8.06 -4.37 -16.38
N SER A 466 -7.95 -3.58 -17.43
CA SER A 466 -9.10 -3.15 -18.26
C SER A 466 -9.58 -4.27 -19.18
N GLN A 467 -10.81 -4.14 -19.71
CA GLN A 467 -11.40 -5.09 -20.67
C GLN A 467 -10.54 -5.29 -21.92
N GLN A 468 -9.89 -4.23 -22.41
CA GLN A 468 -9.00 -4.32 -23.57
C GLN A 468 -7.88 -5.35 -23.43
N VAL A 469 -7.42 -5.62 -22.22
CA VAL A 469 -6.39 -6.64 -21.97
C VAL A 469 -6.99 -8.04 -22.07
N THR A 470 -8.20 -8.25 -21.55
CA THR A 470 -8.93 -9.51 -21.69
C THR A 470 -9.20 -9.81 -23.16
N ASP A 471 -9.64 -8.81 -23.92
CA ASP A 471 -9.91 -8.92 -25.36
C ASP A 471 -8.63 -9.23 -26.14
N ALA A 472 -7.52 -8.58 -25.82
CA ALA A 472 -6.22 -8.84 -26.44
C ALA A 472 -5.72 -10.26 -26.14
N CYS A 473 -5.80 -10.72 -24.89
CA CYS A 473 -5.42 -12.10 -24.51
C CYS A 473 -6.25 -13.13 -25.27
N GLN A 474 -7.57 -12.91 -25.40
CA GLN A 474 -8.43 -13.79 -26.18
C GLN A 474 -8.09 -13.78 -27.68
N LYS A 475 -7.84 -12.59 -28.25
CA LYS A 475 -7.53 -12.41 -29.66
C LYS A 475 -6.19 -13.05 -30.06
N HIS A 476 -5.18 -12.89 -29.23
CA HIS A 476 -3.79 -13.30 -29.54
C HIS A 476 -3.33 -14.57 -28.84
N GLY A 477 -4.12 -15.14 -27.92
CA GLY A 477 -3.74 -16.32 -27.14
C GLY A 477 -2.80 -16.01 -25.98
N GLY A 478 -2.89 -14.80 -25.42
CA GLY A 478 -2.02 -14.38 -24.32
C GLY A 478 -2.61 -14.65 -22.93
N PHE A 479 -1.79 -14.36 -21.89
CA PHE A 479 -2.15 -14.54 -20.48
C PHE A 479 -1.74 -13.35 -19.64
N TYR A 480 -2.53 -13.05 -18.62
CA TYR A 480 -2.13 -12.20 -17.52
C TYR A 480 -2.04 -13.03 -16.23
N LEU A 481 -0.87 -13.05 -15.62
CA LEU A 481 -0.58 -13.73 -14.36
C LEU A 481 -0.43 -12.69 -13.25
N GLY A 482 -1.08 -12.95 -12.12
CA GLY A 482 -0.91 -12.14 -10.92
C GLY A 482 0.29 -12.61 -10.10
N SER A 483 1.19 -11.69 -9.76
CA SER A 483 2.20 -11.90 -8.72
C SER A 483 1.71 -11.31 -7.41
N ILE A 484 2.05 -11.93 -6.27
CA ILE A 484 1.62 -11.46 -4.95
C ILE A 484 2.23 -10.09 -4.68
N GLY A 485 1.37 -9.08 -4.49
CA GLY A 485 1.80 -7.74 -4.08
C GLY A 485 2.02 -7.68 -2.57
N GLY A 486 3.08 -7.03 -2.15
CA GLY A 486 3.50 -6.91 -0.75
C GLY A 486 4.76 -7.70 -0.42
N PRO A 487 4.83 -9.03 -0.60
CA PRO A 487 5.98 -9.83 -0.17
C PRO A 487 7.14 -9.79 -1.17
N ALA A 488 7.90 -8.71 -1.17
CA ALA A 488 9.02 -8.48 -2.08
C ALA A 488 10.37 -9.00 -1.56
N ALA A 489 10.58 -9.06 -0.25
CA ALA A 489 11.83 -9.56 0.34
C ALA A 489 11.99 -11.07 0.08
N ILE A 490 10.92 -11.84 0.27
CA ILE A 490 10.96 -13.29 0.04
C ILE A 490 11.17 -13.64 -1.43
N LEU A 491 10.57 -12.88 -2.36
CA LEU A 491 10.79 -13.08 -3.81
C LEU A 491 12.26 -12.86 -4.17
N ALA A 492 12.87 -11.79 -3.66
CA ALA A 492 14.29 -11.50 -3.90
C ALA A 492 15.21 -12.57 -3.32
N LYS A 493 14.92 -13.06 -2.10
CA LYS A 493 15.77 -14.01 -1.39
C LYS A 493 15.62 -15.43 -1.93
N ASN A 494 14.38 -15.87 -2.19
CA ASN A 494 14.09 -17.29 -2.42
C ASN A 494 13.83 -17.63 -3.89
N ASN A 495 13.40 -16.67 -4.71
CA ASN A 495 12.89 -16.98 -6.05
C ASN A 495 13.73 -16.38 -7.18
N ILE A 496 14.42 -15.25 -6.96
CA ILE A 496 15.27 -14.63 -7.97
C ILE A 496 16.69 -15.10 -7.79
N ARG A 497 17.25 -15.76 -8.82
CA ARG A 497 18.60 -16.36 -8.80
C ARG A 497 19.64 -15.47 -9.46
N LYS A 498 19.25 -14.73 -10.50
CA LYS A 498 20.15 -13.89 -11.28
C LYS A 498 19.40 -12.68 -11.84
N VAL A 499 20.09 -11.56 -11.95
CA VAL A 499 19.58 -10.33 -12.58
C VAL A 499 20.64 -9.80 -13.52
N GLU A 500 20.28 -9.57 -14.78
CA GLU A 500 21.14 -9.05 -15.84
C GLU A 500 20.46 -7.84 -16.51
N LEU A 501 21.21 -6.78 -16.73
CA LEU A 501 20.76 -5.63 -17.50
C LEU A 501 20.79 -5.98 -18.99
N LEU A 502 19.68 -5.75 -19.72
CA LEU A 502 19.60 -6.01 -21.17
C LEU A 502 19.69 -4.72 -22.00
N GLU A 503 18.80 -3.77 -21.75
CA GLU A 503 18.71 -2.53 -22.55
C GLU A 503 18.37 -1.31 -21.68
N TYR A 504 18.70 -0.13 -22.17
CA TYR A 504 18.39 1.18 -21.59
C TYR A 504 18.97 1.40 -20.18
N PRO A 505 20.30 1.22 -19.99
CA PRO A 505 20.93 1.38 -18.67
C PRO A 505 20.72 2.78 -18.06
N GLU A 506 20.56 3.79 -18.91
CA GLU A 506 20.31 5.17 -18.52
C GLU A 506 18.97 5.36 -17.79
N LEU A 507 18.03 4.43 -17.95
CA LEU A 507 16.72 4.47 -17.28
C LEU A 507 16.77 3.93 -15.85
N GLY A 508 17.89 3.38 -15.39
CA GLY A 508 18.06 2.85 -14.04
C GLY A 508 17.01 1.76 -13.74
N MET A 509 16.12 1.99 -12.76
CA MET A 509 15.06 1.03 -12.41
C MET A 509 14.02 0.81 -13.52
N GLU A 510 13.94 1.71 -14.49
CA GLU A 510 13.04 1.60 -15.66
C GLU A 510 13.71 0.93 -16.86
N ALA A 511 14.98 0.51 -16.72
CA ALA A 511 15.70 -0.27 -17.73
C ALA A 511 15.01 -1.62 -17.98
N ILE A 512 15.40 -2.30 -19.06
CA ILE A 512 14.96 -3.67 -19.33
C ILE A 512 15.99 -4.63 -18.73
N TRP A 513 15.50 -5.53 -17.87
CA TRP A 513 16.30 -6.52 -17.19
C TRP A 513 15.87 -7.93 -17.58
N LYS A 514 16.78 -8.85 -17.49
CA LYS A 514 16.55 -10.30 -17.58
C LYS A 514 16.78 -10.89 -16.20
N ILE A 515 15.82 -11.67 -15.69
CA ILE A 515 15.95 -12.37 -14.42
C ILE A 515 15.77 -13.88 -14.62
N GLU A 516 16.51 -14.66 -13.85
CA GLU A 516 16.30 -16.10 -13.72
C GLU A 516 15.58 -16.38 -12.41
N VAL A 517 14.47 -17.11 -12.49
CA VAL A 517 13.64 -17.42 -11.33
C VAL A 517 13.49 -18.92 -11.11
N GLU A 518 13.29 -19.28 -9.84
CA GLU A 518 12.99 -20.62 -9.39
C GLU A 518 11.82 -20.57 -8.40
N ASP A 519 10.84 -21.45 -8.60
CA ASP A 519 9.62 -21.52 -7.79
C ASP A 519 8.90 -20.18 -7.60
N PHE A 520 8.93 -19.34 -8.63
CA PHE A 520 8.33 -17.99 -8.57
C PHE A 520 6.80 -18.10 -8.54
N PRO A 521 6.12 -17.64 -7.48
CA PRO A 521 4.67 -17.79 -7.32
C PRO A 521 3.89 -16.84 -8.23
N ALA A 522 2.94 -17.38 -8.97
CA ALA A 522 2.01 -16.63 -9.80
C ALA A 522 0.62 -17.26 -9.81
N PHE A 523 -0.38 -16.52 -10.35
CA PHE A 523 -1.77 -16.95 -10.45
C PHE A 523 -2.32 -16.56 -11.81
N ILE A 524 -3.06 -17.43 -12.50
CA ILE A 524 -3.73 -17.08 -13.76
C ILE A 524 -4.89 -16.13 -13.42
N LEU A 525 -4.89 -14.92 -13.97
CA LEU A 525 -5.92 -13.91 -13.75
C LEU A 525 -6.73 -13.60 -15.02
N VAL A 526 -6.08 -13.64 -16.19
CA VAL A 526 -6.75 -13.57 -17.51
C VAL A 526 -6.15 -14.65 -18.38
N ASP A 527 -6.98 -15.44 -19.06
CA ASP A 527 -6.56 -16.51 -19.94
C ASP A 527 -6.81 -16.20 -21.43
N ASP A 528 -6.33 -17.12 -22.28
CA ASP A 528 -6.46 -17.09 -23.74
C ASP A 528 -7.88 -17.33 -24.25
N LYS A 529 -8.83 -17.65 -23.38
CA LYS A 529 -10.25 -17.89 -23.69
C LYS A 529 -11.14 -16.68 -23.36
N GLY A 530 -10.54 -15.61 -22.82
CA GLY A 530 -11.27 -14.42 -22.38
C GLY A 530 -11.89 -14.53 -20.99
N ASN A 531 -11.50 -15.55 -20.20
CA ASN A 531 -11.87 -15.60 -18.79
C ASN A 531 -11.02 -14.60 -18.00
N ASP A 532 -11.67 -13.82 -17.16
CA ASP A 532 -11.05 -12.78 -16.38
C ASP A 532 -11.58 -12.80 -14.94
N PHE A 533 -10.66 -12.97 -14.00
CA PHE A 533 -10.95 -12.96 -12.57
C PHE A 533 -11.68 -11.68 -12.10
N PHE A 534 -11.40 -10.56 -12.74
CA PHE A 534 -11.97 -9.25 -12.37
C PHE A 534 -13.27 -8.89 -13.13
N ALA A 535 -13.78 -9.75 -14.01
CA ALA A 535 -14.96 -9.45 -14.85
C ALA A 535 -16.17 -9.03 -14.02
N LYS A 536 -16.52 -9.79 -12.97
CA LYS A 536 -17.67 -9.50 -12.09
C LYS A 536 -17.54 -8.15 -11.37
N ILE A 537 -16.32 -7.72 -11.07
CA ILE A 537 -16.06 -6.44 -10.41
C ILE A 537 -16.29 -5.29 -11.39
N ARG A 538 -15.82 -5.44 -12.64
CA ARG A 538 -16.05 -4.43 -13.68
C ARG A 538 -17.53 -4.28 -14.00
N GLU A 539 -18.31 -5.37 -14.03
CA GLU A 539 -19.77 -5.31 -14.19
C GLU A 539 -20.43 -4.50 -13.07
N GLY A 540 -20.00 -4.70 -11.81
CA GLY A 540 -20.47 -3.90 -10.69
C GLY A 540 -20.12 -2.40 -10.84
N TRP A 541 -18.93 -2.07 -11.37
CA TRP A 541 -18.54 -0.68 -11.64
C TRP A 541 -19.38 -0.05 -12.76
N ALA A 542 -19.67 -0.79 -13.82
CA ALA A 542 -20.49 -0.30 -14.92
C ALA A 542 -21.92 0.03 -14.46
N LEU A 543 -22.52 -0.81 -13.62
CA LEU A 543 -23.84 -0.58 -13.03
C LEU A 543 -23.84 0.65 -12.12
N SER A 544 -22.77 0.87 -11.35
CA SER A 544 -22.60 2.05 -10.51
C SER A 544 -22.52 3.34 -11.33
N LEU A 545 -21.80 3.35 -12.44
CA LEU A 545 -21.67 4.51 -13.34
C LEU A 545 -23.00 4.84 -14.04
N ILE A 546 -23.81 3.85 -14.39
CA ILE A 546 -25.14 4.06 -15.00
C ILE A 546 -26.07 4.79 -14.01
N HIS A 547 -26.01 4.44 -12.72
CA HIS A 547 -26.81 5.12 -11.69
C HIS A 547 -26.36 6.55 -11.36
N ILE A 548 -25.10 6.90 -11.64
CA ILE A 548 -24.57 8.27 -11.46
C ILE A 548 -24.97 9.17 -12.64
N SER A 549 -25.19 8.60 -13.83
CA SER A 549 -25.49 9.37 -15.05
C SER A 549 -26.98 9.66 -15.29
N GLU A 550 -27.90 9.12 -14.50
CA GLU A 550 -29.30 9.55 -14.52
C GLU A 550 -29.52 10.72 -13.55
N PRO A 551 -29.67 11.96 -14.03
CA PRO A 551 -30.14 13.04 -13.17
C PRO A 551 -31.57 12.70 -12.75
N THR A 552 -31.79 12.55 -11.44
CA THR A 552 -33.14 12.54 -10.88
C THR A 552 -33.87 13.76 -11.43
N ARG A 553 -34.77 13.55 -12.39
CA ARG A 553 -35.78 14.54 -12.78
C ARG A 553 -36.53 14.89 -11.50
N LEU A 554 -36.28 16.07 -11.00
CA LEU A 554 -37.17 16.74 -10.05
C LEU A 554 -38.56 16.79 -10.72
N LEU A 555 -39.45 15.93 -10.25
CA LEU A 555 -40.88 16.17 -10.46
C LEU A 555 -41.23 17.44 -9.70
N SER A 556 -41.38 18.50 -10.45
CA SER A 556 -42.00 19.72 -9.96
C SER A 556 -43.47 19.43 -9.62
N ILE A 557 -43.85 19.58 -8.37
CA ILE A 557 -45.15 20.11 -7.93
C ILE A 557 -44.87 21.11 -6.81
#